data_b225e75f941934331af28c8e562c831b
#
_entry.id   b225e75f941934331af28c8e562c831b
#
_cell.length_a   1.000
_cell.length_b   1.000
_cell.length_c   1.000
_cell.angle_alpha   90.00
_cell.angle_beta   90.00
_cell.angle_gamma   90.00
#
_symmetry.space_group_name_H-M   'P 1'
#
loop_
_entity.id
_entity.type
_entity.pdbx_description
1 polymer ?
#
loop_
_entity_poly.entity_id
_entity_poly.type
_entity_poly.pdbx_seq_one_letter_code
_entity_poly.pdbx_strand_id
1 'polypeptide(L)'
;PCFDAPNEKFTSEITCLLPEGMVALSNGRLIQSGPDAETKLTSFTWLQDKPHVNYLISLVAGPFVKMEDTYKEIPMAFWTLPSEKDQAIHSFRHTKAMMAFFEETIGVPYPWDKYDQVCVNDFVAGGMENTSLTSLTDRTLFTADTENLRSSQGLVAHELAHQWFGDLVTCKDWSHLWLNEGFATYYDALFEEHLHGRDAFLYQMYQNARGFIGKHSDATPMVDRTFTDPMQQFGYRAYPKGSWILHMLRSQLGDTLYHACIQAYLERYAYQNAVTENLSAIIEEKSGRSFDRFFDQYVYHGGHPSLGLRYQWDGKHRLAKISIQQKQSISEKVLLFDVTVKLRFRCGDQTVDHEIRVDQENEDFYVSLPQAPTQVRFDPDYTLLAQVDFQKPNPLWLAQLEDDSDMMGRLMAVEALKNQKSKAVLSALTKRLQEDTFHGVRIEAAKAL
;
A
#
# COMPACT_ATOMS: atom_id res chain seq x y z
N PRO A 1 -32.85 6.12 7.24
CA PRO A 1 -32.19 5.35 8.30
C PRO A 1 -31.79 3.98 7.77
N CYS A 2 -30.55 3.56 8.01
CA CYS A 2 -30.01 2.26 7.64
C CYS A 2 -29.10 1.77 8.77
N PHE A 3 -28.75 0.52 8.75
CA PHE A 3 -27.69 0.00 9.62
C PHE A 3 -26.37 0.55 9.11
N ASP A 4 -25.64 1.27 9.95
CA ASP A 4 -24.35 1.86 9.62
C ASP A 4 -23.22 0.84 9.90
N ALA A 5 -23.16 -0.19 9.04
CA ALA A 5 -22.17 -1.24 9.10
C ALA A 5 -21.91 -1.79 7.69
N PRO A 6 -20.69 -2.29 7.40
CA PRO A 6 -20.32 -2.72 6.05
C PRO A 6 -20.86 -4.11 5.66
N ASN A 7 -21.65 -4.78 6.52
CA ASN A 7 -22.02 -6.18 6.41
C ASN A 7 -23.19 -6.49 5.46
N GLU A 8 -23.84 -5.48 4.90
CA GLU A 8 -24.98 -5.67 4.02
C GLU A 8 -24.81 -4.93 2.71
N LYS A 9 -25.08 -5.60 1.61
CA LYS A 9 -25.09 -5.04 0.26
C LYS A 9 -26.50 -4.95 -0.29
N PHE A 10 -26.79 -3.86 -0.97
CA PHE A 10 -28.10 -3.58 -1.57
C PHE A 10 -27.94 -2.71 -2.83
N THR A 11 -29.00 -2.59 -3.59
CA THR A 11 -29.10 -1.66 -4.74
C THR A 11 -29.64 -0.31 -4.26
N SER A 12 -29.34 0.77 -4.96
CA SER A 12 -29.83 2.09 -4.60
C SER A 12 -30.33 2.87 -5.81
N GLU A 13 -31.44 3.59 -5.63
CA GLU A 13 -31.95 4.59 -6.57
C GLU A 13 -32.11 5.92 -5.84
N ILE A 14 -31.46 6.96 -6.37
CA ILE A 14 -31.44 8.30 -5.75
C ILE A 14 -31.94 9.32 -6.76
N THR A 15 -33.01 10.02 -6.40
CA THR A 15 -33.52 11.17 -7.16
C THR A 15 -33.23 12.47 -6.40
N CYS A 16 -32.58 13.40 -7.07
CA CYS A 16 -32.26 14.72 -6.53
C CYS A 16 -32.85 15.83 -7.40
N LEU A 17 -33.47 16.81 -6.77
CA LEU A 17 -34.05 18.00 -7.42
C LEU A 17 -33.16 19.21 -7.11
N LEU A 18 -32.66 19.88 -8.14
CA LEU A 18 -31.71 20.99 -8.00
C LEU A 18 -32.15 22.22 -8.78
N PRO A 19 -31.76 23.43 -8.35
CA PRO A 19 -31.91 24.65 -9.14
C PRO A 19 -31.18 24.53 -10.50
N GLU A 20 -31.64 25.31 -11.47
CA GLU A 20 -30.98 25.41 -12.77
C GLU A 20 -29.49 25.79 -12.63
N GLY A 21 -28.63 25.21 -13.45
CA GLY A 21 -27.18 25.41 -13.43
C GLY A 21 -26.39 24.54 -12.44
N MET A 22 -27.08 23.70 -11.66
CA MET A 22 -26.47 22.68 -10.82
C MET A 22 -26.61 21.27 -11.41
N VAL A 23 -25.72 20.38 -11.06
CA VAL A 23 -25.77 18.95 -11.38
C VAL A 23 -25.74 18.13 -10.10
N ALA A 24 -26.46 17.00 -10.09
CA ALA A 24 -26.34 15.97 -9.04
C ALA A 24 -25.59 14.78 -9.57
N LEU A 25 -24.63 14.31 -8.80
CA LEU A 25 -23.80 13.12 -9.08
C LEU A 25 -24.07 12.08 -8.00
N SER A 26 -24.18 10.81 -8.40
CA SER A 26 -24.34 9.69 -7.46
C SER A 26 -23.79 8.40 -8.05
N ASN A 27 -23.89 7.30 -7.28
CA ASN A 27 -23.47 5.96 -7.65
C ASN A 27 -24.27 5.43 -8.86
N GLY A 28 -23.64 4.56 -9.65
CA GLY A 28 -24.27 3.89 -10.77
C GLY A 28 -24.50 4.79 -11.99
N ARG A 29 -25.51 4.48 -12.79
CA ARG A 29 -25.81 5.21 -14.04
C ARG A 29 -26.93 6.23 -13.86
N LEU A 30 -26.83 7.34 -14.57
CA LEU A 30 -27.90 8.32 -14.67
C LEU A 30 -29.02 7.75 -15.58
N ILE A 31 -30.19 7.45 -15.01
CA ILE A 31 -31.31 6.84 -15.74
C ILE A 31 -32.34 7.89 -16.20
N GLN A 32 -32.40 9.05 -15.54
CA GLN A 32 -33.29 10.13 -15.90
C GLN A 32 -32.68 11.47 -15.48
N SER A 33 -32.81 12.47 -16.36
CA SER A 33 -32.56 13.88 -16.02
C SER A 33 -33.44 14.79 -16.85
N GLY A 34 -33.86 15.91 -16.27
CA GLY A 34 -34.68 16.91 -16.95
C GLY A 34 -35.50 17.78 -15.99
N PRO A 35 -36.23 18.77 -16.54
CA PRO A 35 -37.05 19.64 -15.72
C PRO A 35 -38.17 18.85 -15.03
N ASP A 36 -38.34 19.09 -13.75
CA ASP A 36 -39.45 18.57 -12.96
C ASP A 36 -40.68 19.47 -13.16
N ALA A 37 -41.82 18.85 -13.52
CA ALA A 37 -43.01 19.56 -13.91
C ALA A 37 -43.69 20.31 -12.74
N GLU A 38 -43.49 19.86 -11.52
CA GLU A 38 -44.18 20.41 -10.33
C GLU A 38 -43.36 21.51 -9.67
N THR A 39 -42.03 21.33 -9.57
CA THR A 39 -41.15 22.20 -8.75
C THR A 39 -40.41 23.26 -9.54
N LYS A 40 -40.32 23.16 -10.87
CA LYS A 40 -39.44 23.96 -11.74
C LYS A 40 -37.95 23.76 -11.47
N LEU A 41 -37.59 22.69 -10.79
CA LEU A 41 -36.21 22.26 -10.56
C LEU A 41 -35.79 21.28 -11.65
N THR A 42 -34.48 20.98 -11.72
CA THR A 42 -33.95 19.90 -12.56
C THR A 42 -33.84 18.63 -11.73
N SER A 43 -34.46 17.56 -12.21
CA SER A 43 -34.38 16.23 -11.59
C SER A 43 -33.21 15.44 -12.15
N PHE A 44 -32.54 14.69 -11.29
CA PHE A 44 -31.51 13.70 -11.63
C PHE A 44 -31.83 12.43 -10.88
N THR A 45 -32.00 11.30 -11.61
CA THR A 45 -32.23 9.99 -11.01
C THR A 45 -31.07 9.05 -11.36
N TRP A 46 -30.38 8.58 -10.36
CA TRP A 46 -29.25 7.67 -10.45
C TRP A 46 -29.63 6.29 -9.94
N LEU A 47 -29.21 5.24 -10.64
CA LEU A 47 -29.48 3.85 -10.29
C LEU A 47 -28.17 3.07 -10.18
N GLN A 48 -27.92 2.51 -9.00
CA GLN A 48 -26.89 1.50 -8.75
C GLN A 48 -27.59 0.16 -8.55
N ASP A 49 -27.69 -0.64 -9.61
CA ASP A 49 -28.41 -1.92 -9.61
C ASP A 49 -27.52 -3.13 -9.31
N LYS A 50 -26.21 -2.92 -9.17
CA LYS A 50 -25.28 -3.93 -8.62
C LYS A 50 -25.12 -3.71 -7.12
N PRO A 51 -25.15 -4.78 -6.30
CA PRO A 51 -25.11 -4.64 -4.85
C PRO A 51 -23.86 -3.93 -4.34
N HIS A 52 -24.02 -2.93 -3.50
CA HIS A 52 -22.98 -2.18 -2.81
C HIS A 52 -23.38 -1.87 -1.36
N VAL A 53 -22.42 -1.43 -0.53
CA VAL A 53 -22.69 -1.16 0.88
C VAL A 53 -23.12 0.30 1.13
N ASN A 54 -23.78 0.55 2.24
CA ASN A 54 -24.37 1.86 2.57
C ASN A 54 -23.36 2.99 2.73
N TYR A 55 -22.19 2.73 3.32
CA TYR A 55 -21.18 3.78 3.54
C TYR A 55 -20.54 4.27 2.22
N LEU A 56 -20.71 3.53 1.13
CA LEU A 56 -20.25 3.89 -0.21
C LEU A 56 -21.28 4.70 -1.03
N ILE A 57 -22.47 4.96 -0.48
CA ILE A 57 -23.43 5.86 -1.11
C ILE A 57 -22.86 7.27 -1.12
N SER A 58 -22.95 7.93 -2.28
CA SER A 58 -22.58 9.33 -2.46
C SER A 58 -23.68 10.11 -3.15
N LEU A 59 -23.90 11.33 -2.70
CA LEU A 59 -24.69 12.34 -3.39
C LEU A 59 -23.95 13.66 -3.35
N VAL A 60 -23.46 14.10 -4.50
CA VAL A 60 -22.72 15.35 -4.65
C VAL A 60 -23.51 16.28 -5.57
N ALA A 61 -23.77 17.50 -5.13
CA ALA A 61 -24.54 18.49 -5.90
C ALA A 61 -23.81 19.83 -5.94
N GLY A 62 -23.74 20.43 -7.12
CA GLY A 62 -23.06 21.73 -7.29
C GLY A 62 -22.93 22.16 -8.75
N PRO A 63 -22.31 23.32 -9.01
CA PRO A 63 -22.09 23.86 -10.34
C PRO A 63 -20.86 23.24 -11.02
N PHE A 64 -20.77 21.90 -10.99
CA PHE A 64 -19.62 21.18 -11.55
C PHE A 64 -19.60 21.18 -13.06
N VAL A 65 -18.41 21.19 -13.65
CA VAL A 65 -18.16 20.96 -15.07
C VAL A 65 -17.62 19.56 -15.28
N LYS A 66 -18.04 18.95 -16.37
CA LYS A 66 -17.69 17.58 -16.75
C LYS A 66 -16.53 17.57 -17.74
N MET A 67 -15.57 16.67 -17.50
CA MET A 67 -14.58 16.23 -18.48
C MET A 67 -14.79 14.76 -18.73
N GLU A 68 -15.01 14.38 -19.98
CA GLU A 68 -15.36 13.01 -20.36
C GLU A 68 -14.13 12.23 -20.86
N ASP A 69 -14.08 10.96 -20.52
CA ASP A 69 -13.18 9.96 -21.08
C ASP A 69 -13.93 8.61 -21.19
N THR A 70 -13.28 7.61 -21.70
CA THR A 70 -13.83 6.25 -21.82
C THR A 70 -12.70 5.24 -21.72
N TYR A 71 -12.90 4.19 -20.92
CA TYR A 71 -12.03 3.03 -20.89
C TYR A 71 -12.81 1.81 -21.39
N LYS A 72 -12.41 1.23 -22.54
CA LYS A 72 -13.20 0.21 -23.24
C LYS A 72 -14.64 0.71 -23.46
N GLU A 73 -15.63 0.06 -22.88
CA GLU A 73 -17.05 0.46 -22.94
C GLU A 73 -17.52 1.20 -21.68
N ILE A 74 -16.62 1.43 -20.72
CA ILE A 74 -16.92 2.06 -19.44
C ILE A 74 -16.79 3.58 -19.59
N PRO A 75 -17.88 4.35 -19.46
CA PRO A 75 -17.80 5.81 -19.44
C PRO A 75 -17.08 6.27 -18.17
N MET A 76 -16.22 7.26 -18.35
CA MET A 76 -15.48 7.91 -17.27
C MET A 76 -15.75 9.41 -17.30
N ALA A 77 -15.84 10.03 -16.13
CA ALA A 77 -15.96 11.46 -16.03
C ALA A 77 -15.20 12.02 -14.83
N PHE A 78 -14.64 13.21 -15.02
CA PHE A 78 -13.98 13.99 -13.99
C PHE A 78 -14.75 15.28 -13.77
N TRP A 79 -15.10 15.55 -12.51
CA TRP A 79 -15.99 16.65 -12.14
C TRP A 79 -15.28 17.61 -11.18
N THR A 80 -15.27 18.89 -11.53
CA THR A 80 -14.66 19.95 -10.70
C THR A 80 -15.47 21.25 -10.83
N LEU A 81 -15.14 22.22 -10.01
CA LEU A 81 -15.63 23.57 -10.25
C LEU A 81 -15.05 24.12 -11.56
N PRO A 82 -15.76 25.05 -12.25
CA PRO A 82 -15.30 25.61 -13.55
C PRO A 82 -13.90 26.19 -13.51
N SER A 83 -13.51 26.82 -12.40
CA SER A 83 -12.20 27.45 -12.20
C SER A 83 -11.03 26.45 -12.08
N GLU A 84 -11.31 25.17 -11.86
CA GLU A 84 -10.33 24.12 -11.55
C GLU A 84 -10.13 23.14 -12.72
N LYS A 85 -10.84 23.32 -13.81
CA LYS A 85 -10.88 22.41 -14.96
C LYS A 85 -9.49 22.05 -15.50
N ASP A 86 -8.62 23.04 -15.68
CA ASP A 86 -7.28 22.82 -16.25
C ASP A 86 -6.40 21.99 -15.33
N GLN A 87 -6.51 22.19 -14.02
CA GLN A 87 -5.80 21.39 -13.02
C GLN A 87 -6.32 19.94 -13.01
N ALA A 88 -7.63 19.74 -13.14
CA ALA A 88 -8.23 18.42 -13.18
C ALA A 88 -7.76 17.58 -14.38
N ILE A 89 -7.69 18.18 -15.57
CA ILE A 89 -7.16 17.52 -16.77
C ILE A 89 -5.76 16.96 -16.49
N HIS A 90 -4.92 17.74 -15.82
CA HIS A 90 -3.58 17.30 -15.46
C HIS A 90 -3.58 16.24 -14.35
N SER A 91 -4.35 16.46 -13.29
CA SER A 91 -4.37 15.58 -12.10
C SER A 91 -4.93 14.19 -12.39
N PHE A 92 -5.89 14.07 -13.30
CA PHE A 92 -6.55 12.79 -13.64
C PHE A 92 -6.00 12.10 -14.90
N ARG A 93 -4.93 12.63 -15.51
CA ARG A 93 -4.39 12.12 -16.79
C ARG A 93 -4.00 10.64 -16.79
N HIS A 94 -3.69 10.06 -15.62
CA HIS A 94 -3.29 8.66 -15.48
C HIS A 94 -4.44 7.71 -15.10
N THR A 95 -5.63 8.20 -14.78
CA THR A 95 -6.76 7.38 -14.30
C THR A 95 -7.08 6.23 -15.26
N LYS A 96 -7.07 6.48 -16.57
CA LYS A 96 -7.30 5.45 -17.58
C LYS A 96 -6.19 4.39 -17.62
N ALA A 97 -4.93 4.80 -17.44
CA ALA A 97 -3.79 3.88 -17.34
C ALA A 97 -3.86 3.05 -16.05
N MET A 98 -4.28 3.65 -14.92
CA MET A 98 -4.54 2.95 -13.67
C MET A 98 -5.61 1.88 -13.84
N MET A 99 -6.73 2.20 -14.49
CA MET A 99 -7.81 1.25 -14.77
C MET A 99 -7.30 0.05 -15.56
N ALA A 100 -6.53 0.29 -16.63
CA ALA A 100 -5.95 -0.77 -17.46
C ALA A 100 -4.98 -1.64 -16.65
N PHE A 101 -4.10 -1.02 -15.89
CA PHE A 101 -3.13 -1.71 -15.05
C PHE A 101 -3.81 -2.58 -13.99
N PHE A 102 -4.83 -2.06 -13.31
CA PHE A 102 -5.54 -2.81 -12.28
C PHE A 102 -6.31 -3.99 -12.86
N GLU A 103 -7.03 -3.81 -13.96
CA GLU A 103 -7.69 -4.95 -14.62
C GLU A 103 -6.69 -6.06 -15.01
N GLU A 104 -5.54 -5.70 -15.57
CA GLU A 104 -4.50 -6.65 -15.96
C GLU A 104 -3.90 -7.34 -14.74
N THR A 105 -3.51 -6.57 -13.72
CA THR A 105 -2.79 -7.08 -12.55
C THR A 105 -3.71 -7.88 -11.61
N ILE A 106 -4.96 -7.46 -11.46
CA ILE A 106 -5.97 -8.12 -10.62
C ILE A 106 -6.55 -9.34 -11.34
N GLY A 107 -6.67 -9.30 -12.65
CA GLY A 107 -7.27 -10.35 -13.47
C GLY A 107 -8.81 -10.39 -13.44
N VAL A 108 -9.45 -9.34 -12.86
CA VAL A 108 -10.92 -9.18 -12.81
C VAL A 108 -11.28 -7.87 -13.48
N PRO A 109 -12.20 -7.86 -14.47
CA PRO A 109 -12.65 -6.64 -15.11
C PRO A 109 -13.25 -5.64 -14.12
N TYR A 110 -13.19 -4.34 -14.47
CA TYR A 110 -13.85 -3.30 -13.69
C TYR A 110 -15.34 -3.61 -13.51
N PRO A 111 -15.86 -3.67 -12.27
CA PRO A 111 -17.15 -4.29 -12.02
C PRO A 111 -18.36 -3.36 -12.18
N TRP A 112 -18.18 -2.06 -12.34
CA TRP A 112 -19.24 -1.07 -12.28
C TRP A 112 -19.59 -0.49 -13.67
N ASP A 113 -20.71 0.20 -13.80
CA ASP A 113 -21.25 0.67 -15.10
C ASP A 113 -20.60 1.98 -15.57
N LYS A 114 -19.94 2.71 -14.70
CA LYS A 114 -19.16 3.92 -14.97
C LYS A 114 -18.04 4.08 -13.96
N TYR A 115 -17.10 5.00 -14.20
CA TYR A 115 -16.18 5.49 -13.20
C TYR A 115 -16.08 7.01 -13.24
N ASP A 116 -16.63 7.68 -12.24
CA ASP A 116 -16.53 9.11 -12.07
C ASP A 116 -15.62 9.47 -10.89
N GLN A 117 -14.94 10.59 -10.98
CA GLN A 117 -14.21 11.22 -9.89
C GLN A 117 -14.70 12.66 -9.73
N VAL A 118 -14.97 13.09 -8.51
CA VAL A 118 -15.40 14.46 -8.21
C VAL A 118 -14.51 15.09 -7.15
N CYS A 119 -13.99 16.29 -7.42
CA CYS A 119 -13.29 17.09 -6.41
C CYS A 119 -14.26 18.01 -5.70
N VAL A 120 -14.26 17.97 -4.38
CA VAL A 120 -15.13 18.79 -3.54
C VAL A 120 -14.31 19.57 -2.51
N ASN A 121 -14.77 20.78 -2.20
CA ASN A 121 -14.16 21.62 -1.18
C ASN A 121 -14.57 21.17 0.21
N ASP A 122 -13.74 21.49 1.21
CA ASP A 122 -14.01 21.19 2.63
C ASP A 122 -14.22 19.68 2.92
N PHE A 123 -13.61 18.81 2.12
CA PHE A 123 -13.70 17.38 2.30
C PHE A 123 -12.87 16.92 3.49
N VAL A 124 -13.45 16.12 4.37
CA VAL A 124 -12.83 15.72 5.65
C VAL A 124 -11.66 14.75 5.48
N ALA A 125 -11.63 13.99 4.38
CA ALA A 125 -10.59 13.01 4.05
C ALA A 125 -9.79 13.43 2.82
N GLY A 126 -8.81 12.64 2.41
CA GLY A 126 -8.12 12.80 1.12
C GLY A 126 -9.03 12.38 -0.03
N GLY A 127 -9.57 11.17 0.08
CA GLY A 127 -10.50 10.55 -0.83
C GLY A 127 -11.53 9.70 -0.09
N MET A 128 -12.50 9.21 -0.84
CA MET A 128 -13.51 8.25 -0.43
C MET A 128 -13.93 7.44 -1.67
N GLU A 129 -13.85 6.17 -1.55
CA GLU A 129 -14.02 5.18 -2.62
C GLU A 129 -15.48 4.98 -3.07
N ASN A 130 -16.37 5.92 -2.84
CA ASN A 130 -17.79 5.74 -3.17
C ASN A 130 -17.99 5.00 -4.50
N THR A 131 -18.75 3.92 -4.46
CA THR A 131 -18.90 2.98 -5.58
C THR A 131 -19.23 3.69 -6.89
N SER A 132 -18.36 3.55 -7.89
CA SER A 132 -18.45 4.16 -9.22
C SER A 132 -18.40 5.71 -9.28
N LEU A 133 -18.27 6.39 -8.14
CA LEU A 133 -18.15 7.86 -8.02
C LEU A 133 -17.20 8.21 -6.88
N THR A 134 -15.91 8.12 -7.09
CA THR A 134 -14.89 8.50 -6.11
C THR A 134 -14.98 9.98 -5.78
N SER A 135 -15.11 10.30 -4.49
CA SER A 135 -15.08 11.68 -3.97
C SER A 135 -13.67 12.02 -3.49
N LEU A 136 -13.14 13.15 -3.92
CA LEU A 136 -11.78 13.61 -3.63
C LEU A 136 -11.78 15.02 -3.06
N THR A 137 -10.85 15.31 -2.18
CA THR A 137 -10.60 16.70 -1.76
C THR A 137 -10.11 17.54 -2.94
N ASP A 138 -10.43 18.83 -2.96
CA ASP A 138 -9.88 19.81 -3.92
C ASP A 138 -8.35 19.87 -3.92
N ARG A 139 -7.71 19.44 -2.82
CA ARG A 139 -6.25 19.30 -2.71
C ARG A 139 -5.66 18.23 -3.64
N THR A 140 -6.48 17.38 -4.25
CA THR A 140 -6.08 16.43 -5.29
C THR A 140 -5.62 17.15 -6.56
N LEU A 141 -6.11 18.37 -6.77
CA LEU A 141 -5.83 19.15 -7.97
C LEU A 141 -4.43 19.79 -7.91
N PHE A 142 -3.66 19.64 -8.95
CA PHE A 142 -2.33 20.23 -9.12
C PHE A 142 -2.03 20.53 -10.59
N THR A 143 -1.02 21.35 -10.83
CA THR A 143 -0.56 21.73 -12.17
C THR A 143 0.74 21.00 -12.54
N ALA A 144 1.09 20.97 -13.82
CA ALA A 144 2.38 20.44 -14.28
C ALA A 144 3.58 21.11 -13.59
N ASP A 145 3.47 22.41 -13.26
CA ASP A 145 4.55 23.16 -12.62
C ASP A 145 4.78 22.78 -11.15
N THR A 146 3.77 22.23 -10.51
CA THR A 146 3.83 21.84 -9.08
C THR A 146 3.91 20.33 -8.84
N GLU A 147 3.85 19.52 -9.87
CA GLU A 147 3.82 18.06 -9.77
C GLU A 147 5.06 17.47 -9.08
N ASN A 148 6.25 18.02 -9.35
CA ASN A 148 7.48 17.60 -8.69
C ASN A 148 7.56 17.93 -7.20
N LEU A 149 6.71 18.84 -6.74
CA LEU A 149 6.59 19.20 -5.32
C LEU A 149 5.45 18.45 -4.64
N ARG A 150 4.40 18.16 -5.41
CA ARG A 150 3.18 17.53 -4.92
C ARG A 150 2.47 16.82 -6.06
N SER A 151 2.24 15.53 -5.90
CA SER A 151 1.41 14.71 -6.77
C SER A 151 0.32 14.03 -5.96
N SER A 152 -0.86 13.85 -6.55
CA SER A 152 -1.96 13.09 -5.98
C SER A 152 -2.20 11.76 -6.71
N GLN A 153 -1.25 11.34 -7.56
CA GLN A 153 -1.42 10.11 -8.34
C GLN A 153 -1.59 8.87 -7.44
N GLY A 154 -0.85 8.80 -6.33
CA GLY A 154 -1.02 7.73 -5.34
C GLY A 154 -2.42 7.71 -4.74
N LEU A 155 -2.98 8.86 -4.34
CA LEU A 155 -4.36 8.95 -3.86
C LEU A 155 -5.38 8.49 -4.92
N VAL A 156 -5.22 8.97 -6.16
CA VAL A 156 -6.12 8.58 -7.27
C VAL A 156 -6.06 7.07 -7.54
N ALA A 157 -4.87 6.48 -7.49
CA ALA A 157 -4.68 5.04 -7.66
C ALA A 157 -5.29 4.24 -6.50
N HIS A 158 -5.10 4.72 -5.26
CA HIS A 158 -5.67 4.13 -4.05
C HIS A 158 -7.20 4.05 -4.13
N GLU A 159 -7.85 5.17 -4.39
CA GLU A 159 -9.31 5.23 -4.48
C GLU A 159 -9.87 4.42 -5.67
N LEU A 160 -9.15 4.33 -6.78
CA LEU A 160 -9.55 3.48 -7.89
C LEU A 160 -9.40 1.98 -7.56
N ALA A 161 -8.33 1.59 -6.85
CA ALA A 161 -8.12 0.20 -6.44
C ALA A 161 -9.25 -0.30 -5.52
N HIS A 162 -9.82 0.58 -4.71
CA HIS A 162 -10.97 0.28 -3.87
C HIS A 162 -12.18 -0.21 -4.65
N GLN A 163 -12.34 0.14 -5.93
CA GLN A 163 -13.47 -0.32 -6.73
C GLN A 163 -13.54 -1.86 -6.83
N TRP A 164 -12.41 -2.55 -6.61
CA TRP A 164 -12.33 -4.00 -6.40
C TRP A 164 -12.24 -4.35 -4.91
N PHE A 165 -11.37 -3.69 -4.16
CA PHE A 165 -11.05 -3.98 -2.76
C PHE A 165 -11.71 -2.98 -1.81
N GLY A 166 -12.91 -3.28 -1.36
CA GLY A 166 -13.75 -2.38 -0.59
C GLY A 166 -15.16 -2.31 -1.19
N ASP A 167 -15.27 -2.20 -2.51
CA ASP A 167 -16.52 -2.05 -3.22
C ASP A 167 -17.06 -3.39 -3.75
N LEU A 168 -16.32 -4.07 -4.62
CA LEU A 168 -16.73 -5.37 -5.16
C LEU A 168 -16.74 -6.42 -4.02
N VAL A 169 -15.65 -6.51 -3.28
CA VAL A 169 -15.54 -7.32 -2.07
C VAL A 169 -15.29 -6.39 -0.89
N THR A 170 -16.22 -6.35 0.06
CA THR A 170 -16.16 -5.46 1.22
C THR A 170 -15.85 -6.25 2.48
N CYS A 171 -15.06 -5.70 3.40
CA CYS A 171 -14.89 -6.29 4.72
C CYS A 171 -16.24 -6.46 5.42
N LYS A 172 -16.45 -7.60 6.12
CA LYS A 172 -17.73 -7.91 6.77
C LYS A 172 -18.01 -7.05 7.98
N ASP A 173 -16.98 -6.68 8.69
CA ASP A 173 -17.01 -5.72 9.80
C ASP A 173 -15.70 -4.92 9.86
N TRP A 174 -15.70 -3.84 10.60
CA TRP A 174 -14.57 -2.91 10.64
C TRP A 174 -13.28 -3.51 11.22
N SER A 175 -13.33 -4.63 11.93
CA SER A 175 -12.12 -5.31 12.40
C SER A 175 -11.30 -5.90 11.24
N HIS A 176 -11.94 -6.13 10.10
CA HIS A 176 -11.29 -6.62 8.88
C HIS A 176 -11.02 -5.52 7.83
N LEU A 177 -11.03 -4.24 8.24
CA LEU A 177 -10.85 -3.07 7.36
C LEU A 177 -9.57 -3.15 6.50
N TRP A 178 -8.53 -3.84 6.96
CA TRP A 178 -7.30 -4.02 6.20
C TRP A 178 -7.50 -4.74 4.85
N LEU A 179 -8.61 -5.51 4.69
CA LEU A 179 -8.98 -6.12 3.41
C LEU A 179 -9.46 -5.10 2.37
N ASN A 180 -9.86 -3.92 2.80
CA ASN A 180 -10.14 -2.78 1.93
C ASN A 180 -8.84 -1.94 1.79
N GLU A 181 -8.40 -1.33 2.86
CA GLU A 181 -7.35 -0.31 2.89
C GLU A 181 -5.94 -0.85 2.61
N GLY A 182 -5.64 -2.03 3.12
CA GLY A 182 -4.33 -2.66 2.88
C GLY A 182 -4.14 -3.03 1.41
N PHE A 183 -5.20 -3.53 0.77
CA PHE A 183 -5.18 -3.79 -0.66
C PHE A 183 -5.05 -2.50 -1.47
N ALA A 184 -5.87 -1.49 -1.22
CA ALA A 184 -5.79 -0.22 -1.95
C ALA A 184 -4.41 0.43 -1.81
N THR A 185 -3.83 0.44 -0.59
CA THR A 185 -2.47 0.95 -0.34
C THR A 185 -1.39 0.13 -1.04
N TYR A 186 -1.58 -1.18 -1.19
CA TYR A 186 -0.61 -2.03 -1.89
C TYR A 186 -0.70 -1.87 -3.41
N TYR A 187 -1.91 -1.81 -3.96
CA TYR A 187 -2.12 -1.66 -5.40
C TYR A 187 -1.75 -0.26 -5.90
N ASP A 188 -1.90 0.78 -5.08
CA ASP A 188 -1.30 2.09 -5.32
C ASP A 188 0.23 1.98 -5.47
N ALA A 189 0.90 1.28 -4.55
CA ALA A 189 2.35 1.07 -4.64
C ALA A 189 2.75 0.23 -5.88
N LEU A 190 1.93 -0.74 -6.28
CA LEU A 190 2.17 -1.50 -7.52
C LEU A 190 2.01 -0.63 -8.78
N PHE A 191 1.09 0.33 -8.77
CA PHE A 191 0.97 1.28 -9.86
C PHE A 191 2.18 2.24 -9.91
N GLU A 192 2.71 2.65 -8.76
CA GLU A 192 3.97 3.40 -8.67
C GLU A 192 5.15 2.60 -9.28
N GLU A 193 5.21 1.26 -9.02
CA GLU A 193 6.17 0.36 -9.67
C GLU A 193 6.03 0.38 -11.20
N HIS A 194 4.79 0.33 -11.68
CA HIS A 194 4.49 0.33 -13.11
C HIS A 194 4.92 1.63 -13.81
N LEU A 195 4.72 2.77 -13.17
CA LEU A 195 5.08 4.07 -13.74
C LEU A 195 6.56 4.42 -13.60
N HIS A 196 7.16 4.13 -12.46
CA HIS A 196 8.45 4.68 -12.05
C HIS A 196 9.49 3.61 -11.71
N GLY A 197 9.12 2.33 -11.82
CA GLY A 197 10.01 1.20 -11.65
C GLY A 197 10.17 0.73 -10.20
N ARG A 198 10.92 -0.36 -10.04
CA ARG A 198 11.07 -1.10 -8.79
C ARG A 198 11.57 -0.24 -7.62
N ASP A 199 12.49 0.68 -7.86
CA ASP A 199 13.05 1.54 -6.81
C ASP A 199 11.99 2.48 -6.20
N ALA A 200 11.06 2.98 -7.01
CA ALA A 200 9.95 3.81 -6.55
C ALA A 200 9.00 3.00 -5.66
N PHE A 201 8.62 1.79 -6.08
CA PHE A 201 7.84 0.86 -5.26
C PHE A 201 8.51 0.55 -3.92
N LEU A 202 9.78 0.17 -3.93
CA LEU A 202 10.52 -0.16 -2.71
C LEU A 202 10.64 1.04 -1.77
N TYR A 203 10.77 2.25 -2.31
CA TYR A 203 10.80 3.47 -1.50
C TYR A 203 9.43 3.76 -0.87
N GLN A 204 8.33 3.55 -1.58
CA GLN A 204 6.99 3.67 -1.01
C GLN A 204 6.76 2.63 0.09
N MET A 205 7.15 1.37 -0.13
CA MET A 205 7.09 0.33 0.90
C MET A 205 7.97 0.66 2.11
N TYR A 206 9.14 1.27 1.89
CA TYR A 206 10.00 1.78 2.97
C TYR A 206 9.32 2.88 3.78
N GLN A 207 8.64 3.82 3.13
CA GLN A 207 7.88 4.87 3.81
C GLN A 207 6.72 4.29 4.62
N ASN A 208 5.99 3.31 4.07
CA ASN A 208 4.93 2.58 4.76
C ASN A 208 5.47 1.85 6.01
N ALA A 209 6.59 1.14 5.89
CA ALA A 209 7.24 0.48 7.03
C ALA A 209 7.60 1.47 8.14
N ARG A 210 8.21 2.60 7.78
CA ARG A 210 8.58 3.65 8.74
C ARG A 210 7.37 4.31 9.40
N GLY A 211 6.30 4.51 8.64
CA GLY A 211 5.04 5.03 9.15
C GLY A 211 4.45 4.14 10.24
N PHE A 212 4.52 2.82 10.05
CA PHE A 212 4.04 1.85 11.03
C PHE A 212 5.03 1.66 12.20
N ILE A 213 6.29 1.27 11.92
CA ILE A 213 7.29 0.92 12.95
C ILE A 213 7.59 2.10 13.88
N GLY A 214 7.67 3.32 13.34
CA GLY A 214 8.05 4.50 14.13
C GLY A 214 6.97 5.05 15.06
N LYS A 215 5.71 4.67 14.87
CA LYS A 215 4.56 5.26 15.58
C LYS A 215 3.72 4.26 16.37
N HIS A 216 3.80 2.98 16.05
CA HIS A 216 2.91 1.95 16.58
C HIS A 216 3.68 0.70 16.97
N SER A 217 4.26 0.74 18.17
CA SER A 217 4.79 -0.44 18.88
C SER A 217 3.71 -1.11 19.74
N ASP A 218 2.43 -0.81 19.51
CA ASP A 218 1.35 -1.34 20.30
C ASP A 218 1.13 -2.84 20.02
N ALA A 219 0.68 -3.54 21.05
CA ALA A 219 0.35 -4.95 20.98
C ALA A 219 -1.04 -5.22 20.37
N THR A 220 -1.64 -4.23 19.72
CA THR A 220 -2.97 -4.36 19.11
C THR A 220 -2.87 -5.14 17.80
N PRO A 221 -3.66 -6.22 17.64
CA PRO A 221 -3.69 -6.97 16.40
C PRO A 221 -4.27 -6.15 15.24
N MET A 222 -4.02 -6.57 14.01
CA MET A 222 -4.65 -5.96 12.84
C MET A 222 -6.16 -6.22 12.84
N VAL A 223 -6.58 -7.45 13.10
CA VAL A 223 -7.98 -7.82 13.33
C VAL A 223 -8.29 -7.63 14.82
N ASP A 224 -8.60 -6.40 15.19
CA ASP A 224 -8.99 -6.02 16.53
C ASP A 224 -10.51 -5.99 16.63
N ARG A 225 -11.09 -6.92 17.40
CA ARG A 225 -12.55 -7.03 17.65
C ARG A 225 -12.97 -6.33 18.93
N THR A 226 -12.07 -5.61 19.60
CA THR A 226 -12.32 -4.95 20.90
C THR A 226 -12.50 -3.43 20.76
N PHE A 227 -12.52 -2.90 19.54
CA PHE A 227 -12.72 -1.47 19.31
C PHE A 227 -14.12 -1.02 19.79
N THR A 228 -14.18 0.22 20.27
CA THR A 228 -15.43 0.87 20.72
C THR A 228 -15.93 1.92 19.73
N ASP A 229 -15.04 2.40 18.88
CA ASP A 229 -15.30 3.36 17.81
C ASP A 229 -14.68 2.84 16.51
N PRO A 230 -15.45 2.67 15.42
CA PRO A 230 -14.93 2.26 14.11
C PRO A 230 -13.72 3.05 13.63
N MET A 231 -13.64 4.36 13.94
CA MET A 231 -12.52 5.21 13.56
C MET A 231 -11.17 4.74 14.13
N GLN A 232 -11.16 3.92 15.18
CA GLN A 232 -9.94 3.31 15.71
C GLN A 232 -9.30 2.29 14.76
N GLN A 233 -10.06 1.78 13.77
CA GLN A 233 -9.57 0.86 12.75
C GLN A 233 -8.87 1.58 11.59
N PHE A 234 -9.25 2.86 11.34
CA PHE A 234 -8.66 3.68 10.29
C PHE A 234 -7.30 4.22 10.73
N GLY A 235 -6.24 3.50 10.43
CA GLY A 235 -4.91 3.88 10.87
C GLY A 235 -3.79 3.01 10.30
N TYR A 236 -2.61 3.14 10.88
CA TYR A 236 -1.39 2.51 10.36
C TYR A 236 -1.43 0.97 10.33
N ARG A 237 -2.37 0.34 11.03
CA ARG A 237 -2.57 -1.11 10.94
C ARG A 237 -3.26 -1.49 9.64
N ALA A 238 -4.38 -0.83 9.31
CA ALA A 238 -5.15 -1.17 8.12
C ALA A 238 -4.40 -0.80 6.83
N TYR A 239 -3.83 0.39 6.74
CA TYR A 239 -3.16 0.93 5.54
C TYR A 239 -1.72 0.40 5.38
N PRO A 240 -0.68 0.98 6.00
CA PRO A 240 0.70 0.57 5.73
C PRO A 240 1.03 -0.85 6.20
N LYS A 241 0.59 -1.30 7.38
CA LYS A 241 0.82 -2.69 7.78
C LYS A 241 0.04 -3.65 6.88
N GLY A 242 -1.21 -3.31 6.49
CA GLY A 242 -2.01 -4.09 5.54
C GLY A 242 -1.30 -4.28 4.21
N SER A 243 -0.75 -3.22 3.62
CA SER A 243 0.03 -3.30 2.39
C SER A 243 1.27 -4.20 2.54
N TRP A 244 1.94 -4.16 3.70
CA TRP A 244 3.08 -5.02 4.00
C TRP A 244 2.70 -6.50 4.15
N ILE A 245 1.54 -6.81 4.71
CA ILE A 245 1.04 -8.20 4.77
C ILE A 245 0.91 -8.76 3.35
N LEU A 246 0.34 -8.00 2.42
CA LEU A 246 0.21 -8.41 1.03
C LEU A 246 1.56 -8.54 0.34
N HIS A 247 2.51 -7.65 0.60
CA HIS A 247 3.86 -7.73 0.07
C HIS A 247 4.61 -8.97 0.57
N MET A 248 4.53 -9.27 1.86
CA MET A 248 5.11 -10.48 2.45
C MET A 248 4.46 -11.75 1.87
N LEU A 249 3.13 -11.78 1.70
CA LEU A 249 2.43 -12.89 1.05
C LEU A 249 2.89 -13.09 -0.39
N ARG A 250 2.98 -12.01 -1.19
CA ARG A 250 3.49 -12.06 -2.56
C ARG A 250 4.92 -12.59 -2.62
N SER A 251 5.77 -12.17 -1.70
CA SER A 251 7.15 -12.68 -1.61
C SER A 251 7.22 -14.18 -1.33
N GLN A 252 6.34 -14.72 -0.47
CA GLN A 252 6.31 -16.13 -0.12
C GLN A 252 5.62 -17.01 -1.16
N LEU A 253 4.66 -16.48 -1.89
CA LEU A 253 3.90 -17.19 -2.93
C LEU A 253 4.58 -17.12 -4.30
N GLY A 254 5.32 -16.05 -4.56
CA GLY A 254 5.74 -15.62 -5.89
C GLY A 254 4.61 -14.95 -6.66
N ASP A 255 4.95 -14.15 -7.66
CA ASP A 255 4.02 -13.28 -8.37
C ASP A 255 2.82 -14.05 -8.97
N THR A 256 3.10 -15.11 -9.73
CA THR A 256 2.05 -15.86 -10.44
C THR A 256 1.00 -16.44 -9.49
N LEU A 257 1.44 -17.06 -8.39
CA LEU A 257 0.51 -17.69 -7.46
C LEU A 257 -0.21 -16.64 -6.61
N TYR A 258 0.48 -15.56 -6.22
CA TYR A 258 -0.14 -14.43 -5.53
C TYR A 258 -1.31 -13.87 -6.36
N HIS A 259 -1.08 -13.52 -7.63
CA HIS A 259 -2.12 -12.99 -8.50
C HIS A 259 -3.28 -13.98 -8.68
N ALA A 260 -3.00 -15.27 -8.85
CA ALA A 260 -4.05 -16.29 -8.94
C ALA A 260 -4.90 -16.41 -7.65
N CYS A 261 -4.29 -16.21 -6.48
CA CYS A 261 -5.01 -16.15 -5.20
C CYS A 261 -5.93 -14.93 -5.11
N ILE A 262 -5.42 -13.74 -5.48
CA ILE A 262 -6.19 -12.50 -5.41
C ILE A 262 -7.36 -12.51 -6.40
N GLN A 263 -7.11 -12.94 -7.63
CA GLN A 263 -8.17 -13.11 -8.62
C GLN A 263 -9.27 -14.07 -8.12
N ALA A 264 -8.89 -15.24 -7.60
CA ALA A 264 -9.86 -16.22 -7.07
C ALA A 264 -10.62 -15.67 -5.84
N TYR A 265 -9.97 -14.84 -4.99
CA TYR A 265 -10.64 -14.18 -3.87
C TYR A 265 -11.73 -13.22 -4.36
N LEU A 266 -11.41 -12.36 -5.31
CA LEU A 266 -12.37 -11.40 -5.86
C LEU A 266 -13.50 -12.07 -6.64
N GLU A 267 -13.20 -13.12 -7.45
CA GLU A 267 -14.23 -13.86 -8.18
C GLU A 267 -15.19 -14.58 -7.23
N ARG A 268 -14.68 -15.22 -6.16
CA ARG A 268 -15.50 -15.99 -5.21
C ARG A 268 -16.41 -15.12 -4.37
N TYR A 269 -15.94 -13.94 -3.97
CA TYR A 269 -16.66 -13.04 -3.10
C TYR A 269 -17.21 -11.78 -3.80
N ALA A 270 -17.24 -11.77 -5.14
CA ALA A 270 -17.81 -10.66 -5.91
C ALA A 270 -19.19 -10.27 -5.41
N TYR A 271 -19.39 -8.97 -5.16
CA TYR A 271 -20.62 -8.38 -4.60
C TYR A 271 -21.02 -8.92 -3.21
N GLN A 272 -20.05 -9.44 -2.46
CA GLN A 272 -20.27 -10.00 -1.13
C GLN A 272 -19.34 -9.36 -0.10
N ASN A 273 -19.51 -9.76 1.15
CA ASN A 273 -18.63 -9.39 2.25
C ASN A 273 -17.64 -10.52 2.55
N ALA A 274 -16.44 -10.17 2.98
CA ALA A 274 -15.41 -11.12 3.33
C ALA A 274 -14.73 -10.78 4.67
N VAL A 275 -14.17 -11.82 5.29
CA VAL A 275 -13.32 -11.74 6.48
C VAL A 275 -11.92 -12.25 6.13
N THR A 276 -10.95 -12.01 6.99
CA THR A 276 -9.55 -12.44 6.79
C THR A 276 -9.43 -13.93 6.51
N GLU A 277 -10.23 -14.74 7.18
CA GLU A 277 -10.28 -16.20 7.03
C GLU A 277 -10.69 -16.63 5.62
N ASN A 278 -11.48 -15.82 4.92
CA ASN A 278 -11.85 -16.07 3.52
C ASN A 278 -10.65 -15.94 2.57
N LEU A 279 -9.83 -14.89 2.76
CA LEU A 279 -8.59 -14.72 2.00
C LEU A 279 -7.57 -15.82 2.31
N SER A 280 -7.38 -16.14 3.60
CA SER A 280 -6.48 -17.20 4.04
C SER A 280 -6.85 -18.55 3.42
N ALA A 281 -8.13 -18.92 3.45
CA ALA A 281 -8.61 -20.17 2.85
C ALA A 281 -8.34 -20.26 1.35
N ILE A 282 -8.49 -19.16 0.60
CA ILE A 282 -8.14 -19.11 -0.84
C ILE A 282 -6.64 -19.32 -1.05
N ILE A 283 -5.80 -18.67 -0.23
CA ILE A 283 -4.36 -18.79 -0.32
C ILE A 283 -3.93 -20.24 -0.06
N GLU A 284 -4.48 -20.88 0.96
CA GLU A 284 -4.17 -22.27 1.29
C GLU A 284 -4.67 -23.24 0.21
N GLU A 285 -5.88 -23.04 -0.31
CA GLU A 285 -6.45 -23.83 -1.39
C GLU A 285 -5.57 -23.77 -2.65
N LYS A 286 -5.13 -22.57 -3.05
CA LYS A 286 -4.36 -22.37 -4.29
C LYS A 286 -2.90 -22.76 -4.13
N SER A 287 -2.30 -22.56 -2.96
CA SER A 287 -0.88 -22.84 -2.72
C SER A 287 -0.62 -24.28 -2.28
N GLY A 288 -1.61 -24.97 -1.71
CA GLY A 288 -1.45 -26.27 -1.06
C GLY A 288 -0.60 -26.20 0.24
N ARG A 289 -0.40 -25.01 0.80
CA ARG A 289 0.42 -24.77 2.01
C ARG A 289 -0.41 -24.09 3.08
N SER A 290 -0.18 -24.41 4.38
CA SER A 290 -0.78 -23.64 5.47
C SER A 290 -0.10 -22.28 5.61
N PHE A 291 -0.92 -21.26 5.83
CA PHE A 291 -0.53 -19.91 6.20
C PHE A 291 -1.06 -19.54 7.60
N ASP A 292 -1.54 -20.49 8.39
CA ASP A 292 -2.04 -20.27 9.76
C ASP A 292 -1.05 -19.47 10.60
N ARG A 293 0.23 -19.91 10.63
CA ARG A 293 1.27 -19.23 11.40
C ARG A 293 1.53 -17.82 10.90
N PHE A 294 1.46 -17.58 9.59
CA PHE A 294 1.62 -16.25 9.01
C PHE A 294 0.51 -15.30 9.47
N PHE A 295 -0.76 -15.70 9.32
CA PHE A 295 -1.90 -14.89 9.74
C PHE A 295 -1.95 -14.73 11.25
N ASP A 296 -1.64 -15.78 12.02
CA ASP A 296 -1.59 -15.74 13.47
C ASP A 296 -0.64 -14.64 13.95
N GLN A 297 0.62 -14.67 13.52
CA GLN A 297 1.64 -13.75 14.03
C GLN A 297 1.56 -12.31 13.50
N TYR A 298 1.02 -12.09 12.29
CA TYR A 298 1.01 -10.76 11.67
C TYR A 298 -0.35 -10.08 11.69
N VAL A 299 -1.44 -10.85 11.75
CA VAL A 299 -2.81 -10.33 11.62
C VAL A 299 -3.59 -10.46 12.92
N TYR A 300 -3.56 -11.64 13.56
CA TYR A 300 -4.30 -11.90 14.79
C TYR A 300 -3.54 -11.56 16.08
N HIS A 301 -2.24 -11.32 15.98
CA HIS A 301 -1.42 -10.78 17.07
C HIS A 301 -0.82 -9.43 16.66
N GLY A 302 -0.40 -8.67 17.68
CA GLY A 302 0.15 -7.33 17.51
C GLY A 302 1.66 -7.32 17.26
N GLY A 303 2.20 -6.13 17.07
CA GLY A 303 3.63 -5.91 16.93
C GLY A 303 4.20 -6.26 15.55
N HIS A 304 5.51 -6.41 15.51
CA HIS A 304 6.34 -6.77 14.36
C HIS A 304 7.69 -7.29 14.86
N PRO A 305 8.44 -8.05 14.07
CA PRO A 305 9.79 -8.47 14.43
C PRO A 305 10.69 -7.26 14.70
N SER A 306 11.37 -7.24 15.86
CA SER A 306 12.44 -6.31 16.18
C SER A 306 13.74 -7.09 16.30
N LEU A 307 14.60 -6.97 15.29
CA LEU A 307 15.76 -7.85 15.10
C LEU A 307 17.05 -7.09 15.37
N GLY A 308 17.83 -7.58 16.35
CA GLY A 308 19.22 -7.18 16.56
C GLY A 308 20.15 -8.15 15.87
N LEU A 309 20.89 -7.67 14.87
CA LEU A 309 21.83 -8.48 14.10
C LEU A 309 23.27 -8.09 14.40
N ARG A 310 24.16 -9.10 14.44
CA ARG A 310 25.59 -8.88 14.53
C ARG A 310 26.32 -9.75 13.53
N TYR A 311 27.17 -9.16 12.70
CA TYR A 311 28.07 -9.82 11.78
C TYR A 311 29.47 -9.99 12.37
N GLN A 312 30.06 -11.16 12.17
CA GLN A 312 31.47 -11.47 12.46
C GLN A 312 32.06 -12.29 11.31
N TRP A 313 33.38 -12.11 11.06
CA TRP A 313 34.12 -12.84 10.06
C TRP A 313 35.24 -13.68 10.70
N ASP A 314 35.22 -14.98 10.48
CA ASP A 314 36.33 -15.87 10.81
C ASP A 314 37.19 -16.12 9.55
N GLY A 315 38.28 -15.38 9.41
CA GLY A 315 39.15 -15.48 8.26
C GLY A 315 39.92 -16.81 8.20
N LYS A 316 40.11 -17.50 9.33
CA LYS A 316 40.80 -18.80 9.37
C LYS A 316 39.93 -19.89 8.74
N HIS A 317 38.66 -19.91 9.07
CA HIS A 317 37.74 -20.94 8.59
C HIS A 317 36.88 -20.45 7.40
N ARG A 318 37.04 -19.20 6.97
CA ARG A 318 36.24 -18.54 5.91
C ARG A 318 34.73 -18.62 6.18
N LEU A 319 34.35 -18.30 7.42
CA LEU A 319 32.97 -18.34 7.87
C LEU A 319 32.50 -16.94 8.23
N ALA A 320 31.36 -16.53 7.64
CA ALA A 320 30.55 -15.43 8.13
C ALA A 320 29.61 -15.94 9.22
N LYS A 321 29.62 -15.32 10.39
CA LYS A 321 28.68 -15.57 11.46
C LYS A 321 27.69 -14.40 11.51
N ILE A 322 26.39 -14.70 11.47
CA ILE A 322 25.31 -13.75 11.73
C ILE A 322 24.61 -14.22 12.99
N SER A 323 24.72 -13.43 14.07
CA SER A 323 23.92 -13.64 15.29
C SER A 323 22.68 -12.78 15.19
N ILE A 324 21.51 -13.35 15.47
CA ILE A 324 20.20 -12.68 15.43
C ILE A 324 19.52 -12.82 16.77
N GLN A 325 18.99 -11.72 17.28
CA GLN A 325 18.17 -11.67 18.48
C GLN A 325 16.85 -11.00 18.16
N GLN A 326 15.74 -11.64 18.51
CA GLN A 326 14.43 -11.02 18.52
C GLN A 326 14.27 -10.20 19.81
N LYS A 327 14.13 -8.85 19.66
CA LYS A 327 14.18 -7.89 20.78
C LYS A 327 12.80 -7.40 21.23
N GLN A 328 11.72 -7.71 20.50
CA GLN A 328 10.36 -7.32 20.90
C GLN A 328 9.99 -7.98 22.24
N SER A 329 9.17 -7.29 23.02
CA SER A 329 8.61 -7.87 24.26
C SER A 329 7.61 -8.95 23.92
N ILE A 330 7.97 -10.20 24.16
CA ILE A 330 7.11 -11.37 23.92
C ILE A 330 6.04 -11.44 25.00
N SER A 331 4.79 -11.65 24.58
CA SER A 331 3.62 -11.76 25.46
C SER A 331 2.50 -12.56 24.77
N GLU A 332 1.36 -12.72 25.42
CA GLU A 332 0.16 -13.28 24.78
C GLU A 332 -0.35 -12.45 23.60
N LYS A 333 0.05 -11.17 23.48
CA LYS A 333 -0.36 -10.26 22.42
C LYS A 333 0.68 -10.08 21.32
N VAL A 334 1.95 -10.33 21.60
CA VAL A 334 3.07 -10.18 20.65
C VAL A 334 3.92 -11.45 20.71
N LEU A 335 3.92 -12.20 19.64
CA LEU A 335 4.56 -13.50 19.58
C LEU A 335 6.06 -13.41 19.32
N LEU A 336 6.76 -14.52 19.55
CA LEU A 336 8.02 -14.82 18.91
C LEU A 336 7.72 -15.08 17.41
N PHE A 337 8.33 -14.32 16.53
CA PHE A 337 8.08 -14.43 15.09
C PHE A 337 8.88 -15.58 14.47
N ASP A 338 8.25 -16.23 13.51
CA ASP A 338 8.86 -17.22 12.63
C ASP A 338 8.99 -16.59 11.24
N VAL A 339 10.20 -16.24 10.85
CA VAL A 339 10.48 -15.52 9.61
C VAL A 339 11.52 -16.22 8.77
N THR A 340 11.27 -16.33 7.47
CA THR A 340 12.27 -16.77 6.50
C THR A 340 12.77 -15.55 5.74
N VAL A 341 14.10 -15.39 5.68
CA VAL A 341 14.71 -14.19 5.11
C VAL A 341 16.06 -14.53 4.46
N LYS A 342 16.43 -13.74 3.46
CA LYS A 342 17.69 -13.90 2.73
C LYS A 342 18.81 -13.07 3.35
N LEU A 343 19.98 -13.67 3.44
CA LEU A 343 21.27 -13.00 3.65
C LEU A 343 21.99 -12.92 2.30
N ARG A 344 22.58 -11.79 1.97
CA ARG A 344 23.41 -11.61 0.77
C ARG A 344 24.80 -11.14 1.15
N PHE A 345 25.83 -11.80 0.59
CA PHE A 345 27.22 -11.47 0.78
C PHE A 345 27.87 -11.19 -0.57
N ARG A 346 28.51 -10.04 -0.72
CA ARG A 346 29.34 -9.74 -1.89
C ARG A 346 30.80 -10.07 -1.59
N CYS A 347 31.39 -11.00 -2.33
CA CYS A 347 32.75 -11.49 -2.14
C CYS A 347 33.58 -11.25 -3.41
N GLY A 348 34.11 -10.03 -3.58
CA GLY A 348 34.66 -9.57 -4.86
C GLY A 348 33.55 -9.49 -5.91
N ASP A 349 33.73 -10.20 -7.03
CA ASP A 349 32.74 -10.24 -8.12
C ASP A 349 31.61 -11.29 -7.90
N GLN A 350 31.72 -12.08 -6.84
CA GLN A 350 30.74 -13.11 -6.54
C GLN A 350 29.71 -12.62 -5.51
N THR A 351 28.44 -12.95 -5.75
CA THR A 351 27.36 -12.78 -4.78
C THR A 351 26.93 -14.15 -4.26
N VAL A 352 26.86 -14.29 -2.94
CA VAL A 352 26.40 -15.51 -2.26
C VAL A 352 25.13 -15.15 -1.51
N ASP A 353 24.02 -15.74 -1.93
CA ASP A 353 22.73 -15.64 -1.22
C ASP A 353 22.54 -16.88 -0.34
N HIS A 354 22.04 -16.68 0.87
CA HIS A 354 21.75 -17.73 1.82
C HIS A 354 20.43 -17.45 2.53
N GLU A 355 19.47 -18.37 2.41
CA GLU A 355 18.20 -18.27 3.10
C GLU A 355 18.32 -18.80 4.52
N ILE A 356 17.78 -18.08 5.48
CA ILE A 356 17.72 -18.47 6.89
C ILE A 356 16.27 -18.41 7.39
N ARG A 357 15.96 -19.26 8.36
CA ARG A 357 14.71 -19.20 9.13
C ARG A 357 15.06 -18.82 10.56
N VAL A 358 14.44 -17.76 11.05
CA VAL A 358 14.59 -17.24 12.41
C VAL A 358 13.31 -17.53 13.16
N ASP A 359 13.32 -18.49 14.07
CA ASP A 359 12.16 -18.92 14.86
C ASP A 359 12.45 -19.04 16.37
N GLN A 360 13.67 -18.68 16.79
CA GLN A 360 14.07 -18.60 18.19
C GLN A 360 14.35 -17.16 18.62
N GLU A 361 14.39 -16.92 19.92
CA GLU A 361 14.75 -15.60 20.47
C GLU A 361 16.19 -15.20 20.14
N ASN A 362 17.13 -16.18 20.16
CA ASN A 362 18.54 -15.99 19.86
C ASN A 362 19.03 -17.12 18.96
N GLU A 363 19.61 -16.80 17.81
CA GLU A 363 20.13 -17.77 16.85
C GLU A 363 21.44 -17.30 16.20
N ASP A 364 22.30 -18.27 15.88
CA ASP A 364 23.56 -18.06 15.17
C ASP A 364 23.54 -18.81 13.83
N PHE A 365 23.80 -18.09 12.75
CA PHE A 365 23.91 -18.64 11.40
C PHE A 365 25.33 -18.55 10.90
N TYR A 366 25.82 -19.61 10.28
CA TYR A 366 27.19 -19.71 9.77
C TYR A 366 27.17 -19.98 8.26
N VAL A 367 27.79 -19.09 7.50
CA VAL A 367 27.83 -19.18 6.03
C VAL A 367 29.27 -19.26 5.56
N SER A 368 29.60 -20.33 4.84
CA SER A 368 30.94 -20.49 4.23
C SER A 368 31.05 -19.58 3.00
N LEU A 369 32.09 -18.75 2.96
CA LEU A 369 32.30 -17.79 1.88
C LEU A 369 33.70 -17.98 1.26
N PRO A 370 33.89 -17.68 -0.04
CA PRO A 370 35.17 -17.84 -0.71
C PRO A 370 36.28 -16.93 -0.13
N GLN A 371 35.87 -15.74 0.35
CA GLN A 371 36.75 -14.75 0.98
C GLN A 371 35.92 -13.80 1.87
N ALA A 372 36.59 -12.89 2.59
CA ALA A 372 35.90 -11.85 3.38
C ALA A 372 34.95 -11.03 2.48
N PRO A 373 33.69 -10.88 2.87
CA PRO A 373 32.75 -10.10 2.07
C PRO A 373 33.01 -8.59 2.18
N THR A 374 32.80 -7.88 1.08
CA THR A 374 32.83 -6.41 1.03
C THR A 374 31.47 -5.79 1.36
N GLN A 375 30.39 -6.55 1.22
CA GLN A 375 29.04 -6.15 1.64
C GLN A 375 28.32 -7.34 2.28
N VAL A 376 27.51 -7.05 3.29
CA VAL A 376 26.65 -8.02 3.97
C VAL A 376 25.26 -7.38 4.09
N ARG A 377 24.27 -7.99 3.45
CA ARG A 377 22.88 -7.54 3.44
C ARG A 377 21.99 -8.53 4.17
N PHE A 378 21.09 -8.01 5.00
CA PHE A 378 19.93 -8.72 5.52
C PHE A 378 18.71 -8.25 4.74
N ASP A 379 17.87 -9.16 4.31
CA ASP A 379 16.69 -8.88 3.49
C ASP A 379 16.98 -7.95 2.29
N PRO A 380 17.87 -8.38 1.37
CA PRO A 380 18.30 -7.53 0.26
C PRO A 380 17.15 -7.15 -0.68
N ASP A 381 16.12 -8.00 -0.76
CA ASP A 381 14.97 -7.84 -1.65
C ASP A 381 13.84 -7.05 -0.97
N TYR A 382 14.02 -6.67 0.30
CA TYR A 382 13.10 -5.89 1.15
C TYR A 382 11.71 -6.51 1.22
N THR A 383 11.65 -7.72 1.73
CA THR A 383 10.44 -8.57 1.74
C THR A 383 9.85 -8.80 3.13
N LEU A 384 10.47 -8.26 4.19
CA LEU A 384 10.08 -8.44 5.58
C LEU A 384 9.76 -7.12 6.26
N LEU A 385 8.56 -6.98 6.81
CA LEU A 385 8.24 -5.88 7.73
C LEU A 385 8.88 -6.12 9.08
N ALA A 386 10.03 -5.53 9.33
CA ALA A 386 10.76 -5.67 10.59
C ALA A 386 11.54 -4.40 10.94
N GLN A 387 11.69 -4.15 12.23
CA GLN A 387 12.71 -3.23 12.73
C GLN A 387 14.03 -3.98 12.78
N VAL A 388 15.07 -3.48 12.10
CA VAL A 388 16.38 -4.13 12.00
C VAL A 388 17.48 -3.20 12.52
N ASP A 389 18.21 -3.66 13.56
CA ASP A 389 19.43 -3.04 14.07
C ASP A 389 20.60 -3.95 13.71
N PHE A 390 21.33 -3.63 12.63
CA PHE A 390 22.39 -4.48 12.12
C PHE A 390 23.77 -3.93 12.45
N GLN A 391 24.45 -4.59 13.40
CA GLN A 391 25.81 -4.25 13.82
C GLN A 391 26.84 -4.94 12.91
N LYS A 392 27.51 -4.18 12.07
CA LYS A 392 28.64 -4.58 11.22
C LYS A 392 29.66 -3.44 11.09
N PRO A 393 30.91 -3.74 10.71
CA PRO A 393 31.97 -2.72 10.58
C PRO A 393 31.60 -1.61 9.58
N ASN A 394 31.97 -0.34 9.89
CA ASN A 394 31.72 0.82 9.04
C ASN A 394 32.18 0.66 7.59
N PRO A 395 33.34 0.03 7.26
CA PRO A 395 33.71 -0.19 5.87
C PRO A 395 32.67 -0.95 5.05
N LEU A 396 31.92 -1.89 5.67
CA LEU A 396 30.84 -2.61 4.98
C LEU A 396 29.62 -1.73 4.73
N TRP A 397 29.33 -0.79 5.64
CA TRP A 397 28.26 0.20 5.43
C TRP A 397 28.63 1.22 4.34
N LEU A 398 29.88 1.68 4.33
CA LEU A 398 30.37 2.61 3.31
C LEU A 398 30.38 1.96 1.92
N ALA A 399 30.85 0.73 1.81
CA ALA A 399 30.82 -0.04 0.56
C ALA A 399 29.36 -0.26 0.06
N GLN A 400 28.42 -0.53 0.98
CA GLN A 400 27.02 -0.65 0.65
C GLN A 400 26.40 0.68 0.20
N LEU A 401 26.79 1.80 0.82
CA LEU A 401 26.38 3.14 0.44
C LEU A 401 26.88 3.53 -0.97
N GLU A 402 28.01 2.99 -1.40
CA GLU A 402 28.59 3.25 -2.72
C GLU A 402 28.05 2.36 -3.84
N ASP A 403 27.21 1.36 -3.54
CA ASP A 403 26.68 0.45 -4.54
C ASP A 403 25.50 1.07 -5.30
N ASP A 404 25.77 1.57 -6.49
CA ASP A 404 24.76 2.22 -7.34
C ASP A 404 23.66 1.25 -7.85
N SER A 405 23.93 -0.06 -7.81
CA SER A 405 22.96 -1.09 -8.25
C SER A 405 21.93 -1.50 -7.18
N ASP A 406 22.13 -1.08 -5.92
CA ASP A 406 21.27 -1.48 -4.79
C ASP A 406 20.72 -0.24 -4.07
N MET A 407 19.61 0.31 -4.57
CA MET A 407 18.96 1.50 -3.99
C MET A 407 18.57 1.28 -2.53
N MET A 408 17.92 0.13 -2.21
CA MET A 408 17.55 -0.19 -0.82
C MET A 408 18.77 -0.37 0.07
N GLY A 409 19.86 -0.94 -0.47
CA GLY A 409 21.13 -1.02 0.24
C GLY A 409 21.66 0.34 0.63
N ARG A 410 21.63 1.30 -0.29
CA ARG A 410 22.04 2.68 -0.01
C ARG A 410 21.15 3.35 1.05
N LEU A 411 19.82 3.18 0.97
CA LEU A 411 18.89 3.68 2.00
C LEU A 411 19.19 3.11 3.39
N MET A 412 19.38 1.79 3.50
CA MET A 412 19.72 1.14 4.77
C MET A 412 21.07 1.61 5.31
N ALA A 413 22.05 1.87 4.43
CA ALA A 413 23.34 2.40 4.83
C ALA A 413 23.25 3.85 5.34
N VAL A 414 22.43 4.70 4.70
CA VAL A 414 22.13 6.07 5.18
C VAL A 414 21.55 6.01 6.60
N GLU A 415 20.53 5.17 6.83
CA GLU A 415 19.91 4.99 8.14
C GLU A 415 20.92 4.53 9.22
N ALA A 416 21.76 3.57 8.90
CA ALA A 416 22.76 3.05 9.84
C ALA A 416 23.87 4.05 10.17
N LEU A 417 24.19 4.95 9.24
CA LEU A 417 25.29 5.91 9.36
C LEU A 417 24.84 7.30 9.88
N LYS A 418 23.55 7.62 9.92
CA LYS A 418 23.02 8.96 10.23
C LYS A 418 23.51 9.60 11.53
N ASN A 419 23.84 8.81 12.54
CA ASN A 419 24.32 9.31 13.83
C ASN A 419 25.84 9.36 13.96
N GLN A 420 26.59 8.97 12.89
CA GLN A 420 28.05 8.90 12.91
C GLN A 420 28.63 10.19 12.32
N LYS A 421 29.60 10.77 13.06
CA LYS A 421 30.19 12.09 12.71
C LYS A 421 31.64 11.98 12.17
N SER A 422 32.09 10.80 11.72
CA SER A 422 33.41 10.66 11.13
C SER A 422 33.47 11.39 9.76
N LYS A 423 34.66 11.92 9.42
CA LYS A 423 34.86 12.64 8.14
C LYS A 423 34.49 11.75 6.93
N ALA A 424 34.82 10.45 6.98
CA ALA A 424 34.50 9.51 5.90
C ALA A 424 32.99 9.35 5.72
N VAL A 425 32.24 9.19 6.81
CA VAL A 425 30.77 9.06 6.76
C VAL A 425 30.13 10.35 6.25
N LEU A 426 30.51 11.50 6.79
CA LEU A 426 29.96 12.81 6.35
C LEU A 426 30.24 13.04 4.87
N SER A 427 31.45 12.76 4.39
CA SER A 427 31.79 12.87 2.96
C SER A 427 30.95 11.93 2.08
N ALA A 428 30.75 10.68 2.51
CA ALA A 428 29.95 9.70 1.77
C ALA A 428 28.47 10.09 1.72
N LEU A 429 27.88 10.54 2.83
CA LEU A 429 26.49 11.04 2.87
C LEU A 429 26.31 12.30 2.01
N THR A 430 27.29 13.24 2.06
CA THR A 430 27.25 14.44 1.20
C THR A 430 27.30 14.07 -0.27
N LYS A 431 28.12 13.08 -0.65
CA LYS A 431 28.16 12.59 -2.03
C LYS A 431 26.79 12.04 -2.44
N ARG A 432 26.13 11.22 -1.60
CA ARG A 432 24.80 10.69 -1.92
C ARG A 432 23.74 11.78 -2.00
N LEU A 433 23.77 12.78 -1.15
CA LEU A 433 22.89 13.95 -1.27
C LEU A 433 23.02 14.66 -2.63
N GLN A 434 24.22 14.81 -3.13
CA GLN A 434 24.51 15.58 -4.33
C GLN A 434 24.35 14.79 -5.63
N GLU A 435 24.70 13.50 -5.62
CA GLU A 435 24.96 12.72 -6.83
C GLU A 435 24.09 11.48 -6.98
N ASP A 436 23.34 11.04 -5.94
CA ASP A 436 22.53 9.81 -6.06
C ASP A 436 21.46 9.98 -7.15
N THR A 437 21.32 8.97 -7.98
CA THR A 437 20.33 8.98 -9.08
C THR A 437 18.90 8.93 -8.56
N PHE A 438 18.70 8.28 -7.40
CA PHE A 438 17.36 8.12 -6.82
C PHE A 438 17.07 9.22 -5.80
N HIS A 439 15.99 9.95 -6.00
CA HIS A 439 15.61 11.08 -5.13
C HIS A 439 15.40 10.70 -3.67
N GLY A 440 14.86 9.49 -3.38
CA GLY A 440 14.64 9.01 -2.03
C GLY A 440 15.94 8.88 -1.22
N VAL A 441 17.02 8.39 -1.85
CA VAL A 441 18.36 8.34 -1.21
C VAL A 441 18.87 9.74 -0.92
N ARG A 442 18.70 10.70 -1.86
CA ARG A 442 19.09 12.10 -1.64
C ARG A 442 18.34 12.72 -0.45
N ILE A 443 17.03 12.47 -0.34
CA ILE A 443 16.18 12.96 0.76
C ILE A 443 16.66 12.40 2.11
N GLU A 444 16.89 11.09 2.20
CA GLU A 444 17.31 10.47 3.45
C GLU A 444 18.75 10.85 3.82
N ALA A 445 19.65 11.04 2.83
CA ALA A 445 20.99 11.57 3.06
C ALA A 445 20.96 13.01 3.61
N ALA A 446 20.06 13.87 3.11
CA ALA A 446 19.85 15.21 3.63
C ALA A 446 19.38 15.21 5.09
N LYS A 447 18.49 14.30 5.45
CA LYS A 447 18.00 14.14 6.85
C LYS A 447 19.08 13.60 7.80
N ALA A 448 20.07 12.85 7.27
CA ALA A 448 21.13 12.21 8.03
C ALA A 448 22.31 13.16 8.33
N LEU A 449 22.53 14.21 7.54
CA LEU A 449 23.58 15.24 7.69
C LEU A 449 23.20 16.30 8.73
#